data_64bbe2bd76389304842feb2673baa3b1
#
_entry.id   64bbe2bd76389304842feb2673baa3b1
#
_cell.length_a   1.000
_cell.length_b   1.000
_cell.length_c   1.000
_cell.angle_alpha   90.00
_cell.angle_beta   90.00
_cell.angle_gamma   90.00
#
_symmetry.space_group_name_H-M   'P 1'
#
loop_
_entity.id
_entity.type
_entity.pdbx_description
1 polymer ?
#
loop_
_entity_poly.entity_id
_entity_poly.type
_entity_poly.pdbx_seq_one_letter_code
_entity_poly.pdbx_strand_id
1 'polypeptide(L)'
;MRLFLAYRFLKSKDNSGFINIISKISIIGIILGITVLITVMSVMNGFEQQLKDKVLGFTSHVTLYGENLNSIETITLMNELVDDQSILAYSFYNETESLLISNTQSSAALVRSVDPSLEANVNIIYDNIIQGDYKKMSDPKSIALGVGLANKLNVSIGDLIYLVSKPQDNNLSFLQNAQENY
;
A
#
# COMPACT_ATOMS: atom_id res chain seq x y z
N MET A 1 -11.63 -50.53 4.12
CA MET A 1 -10.86 -51.68 4.62
C MET A 1 -9.42 -51.37 4.97
N ARG A 2 -8.65 -50.56 4.19
CA ARG A 2 -7.22 -50.28 4.43
C ARG A 2 -6.95 -49.55 5.75
N LEU A 3 -7.75 -48.55 6.11
CA LEU A 3 -7.62 -47.81 7.37
C LEU A 3 -7.91 -48.64 8.63
N PHE A 4 -8.87 -49.57 8.56
CA PHE A 4 -9.19 -50.47 9.64
C PHE A 4 -8.07 -51.46 9.92
N LEU A 5 -7.45 -52.00 8.87
CA LEU A 5 -6.28 -52.87 8.98
C LEU A 5 -5.07 -52.11 9.58
N ALA A 6 -4.80 -50.89 9.11
CA ALA A 6 -3.73 -50.05 9.65
C ALA A 6 -3.91 -49.75 11.12
N TYR A 7 -5.14 -49.40 11.57
CA TYR A 7 -5.45 -49.15 12.98
C TYR A 7 -5.28 -50.43 13.84
N ARG A 8 -5.69 -51.59 13.31
CA ARG A 8 -5.53 -52.87 13.99
C ARG A 8 -4.07 -53.27 14.14
N PHE A 9 -3.22 -53.03 13.13
CA PHE A 9 -1.78 -53.27 13.22
C PHE A 9 -1.10 -52.32 14.24
N LEU A 10 -1.49 -51.05 14.30
CA LEU A 10 -0.98 -50.11 15.30
C LEU A 10 -1.36 -50.49 16.72
N LYS A 11 -2.49 -51.18 16.92
CA LYS A 11 -3.01 -51.62 18.24
C LYS A 11 -2.61 -53.05 18.57
N SER A 12 -1.98 -53.77 17.67
CA SER A 12 -1.53 -55.16 17.88
C SER A 12 -0.46 -55.16 18.97
N LYS A 13 -0.74 -55.90 20.05
CA LYS A 13 0.10 -56.05 21.23
C LYS A 13 1.08 -57.22 21.00
N ASP A 14 1.96 -57.12 19.99
CA ASP A 14 3.08 -58.02 19.85
C ASP A 14 4.16 -57.66 20.88
N ASN A 15 4.83 -58.72 21.37
CA ASN A 15 5.78 -58.70 22.49
C ASN A 15 7.04 -57.82 22.30
N SER A 16 7.16 -57.08 21.23
CA SER A 16 8.25 -56.15 20.94
C SER A 16 7.83 -54.70 21.21
N GLY A 17 7.76 -54.30 22.49
CA GLY A 17 7.39 -52.95 22.91
C GLY A 17 8.22 -51.85 22.25
N PHE A 18 9.42 -52.13 21.79
CA PHE A 18 10.32 -51.22 21.09
C PHE A 18 9.78 -50.79 19.72
N ILE A 19 9.26 -51.75 18.91
CA ILE A 19 8.71 -51.46 17.58
C ILE A 19 7.46 -50.56 17.68
N ASN A 20 6.64 -50.77 18.71
CA ASN A 20 5.43 -49.97 18.94
C ASN A 20 5.74 -48.52 19.33
N ILE A 21 6.83 -48.31 20.08
CA ILE A 21 7.32 -46.95 20.46
C ILE A 21 7.83 -46.22 19.22
N ILE A 22 8.66 -46.84 18.40
CA ILE A 22 9.20 -46.27 17.17
C ILE A 22 8.06 -45.85 16.22
N SER A 23 7.08 -46.75 16.04
CA SER A 23 5.93 -46.47 15.18
C SER A 23 5.12 -45.25 15.65
N LYS A 24 4.88 -45.10 16.96
CA LYS A 24 4.19 -43.93 17.52
C LYS A 24 4.98 -42.67 17.32
N ILE A 25 6.28 -42.66 17.57
CA ILE A 25 7.16 -41.50 17.37
C ILE A 25 7.16 -41.09 15.89
N SER A 26 7.22 -42.04 14.98
CA SER A 26 7.18 -41.77 13.54
C SER A 26 5.86 -41.13 13.11
N ILE A 27 4.72 -41.61 13.62
CA ILE A 27 3.41 -41.03 13.33
C ILE A 27 3.32 -39.57 13.87
N ILE A 28 3.77 -39.36 15.11
CA ILE A 28 3.81 -38.02 15.70
C ILE A 28 4.69 -37.07 14.86
N GLY A 29 5.86 -37.51 14.40
CA GLY A 29 6.74 -36.76 13.54
C GLY A 29 6.08 -36.35 12.22
N ILE A 30 5.37 -37.27 11.58
CA ILE A 30 4.63 -37.02 10.32
C ILE A 30 3.50 -35.96 10.58
N ILE A 31 2.72 -36.19 11.65
CA ILE A 31 1.63 -35.25 12.00
C ILE A 31 2.18 -33.85 12.25
N LEU A 32 3.24 -33.72 13.03
CA LEU A 32 3.88 -32.43 13.30
C LEU A 32 4.39 -31.80 12.01
N GLY A 33 5.07 -32.55 11.15
CA GLY A 33 5.58 -32.04 9.87
C GLY A 33 4.46 -31.51 8.96
N ILE A 34 3.38 -32.25 8.81
CA ILE A 34 2.23 -31.82 7.99
C ILE A 34 1.55 -30.60 8.63
N THR A 35 1.37 -30.60 9.95
CA THR A 35 0.74 -29.48 10.65
C THR A 35 1.53 -28.18 10.46
N VAL A 36 2.85 -28.23 10.62
CA VAL A 36 3.73 -27.06 10.41
C VAL A 36 3.62 -26.58 8.96
N LEU A 37 3.67 -27.48 7.99
CA LEU A 37 3.56 -27.14 6.57
C LEU A 37 2.24 -26.40 6.26
N ILE A 38 1.10 -26.94 6.72
CA ILE A 38 -0.22 -26.36 6.51
C ILE A 38 -0.30 -24.97 7.20
N THR A 39 0.23 -24.87 8.42
CA THR A 39 0.21 -23.61 9.17
C THR A 39 1.01 -22.53 8.44
N VAL A 40 2.21 -22.84 7.98
CA VAL A 40 3.06 -21.89 7.25
C VAL A 40 2.39 -21.44 5.95
N MET A 41 1.84 -22.39 5.17
CA MET A 41 1.12 -22.05 3.94
C MET A 41 -0.10 -21.18 4.21
N SER A 42 -0.87 -21.45 5.26
CA SER A 42 -2.05 -20.68 5.64
C SER A 42 -1.69 -19.25 6.04
N VAL A 43 -0.64 -19.09 6.85
CA VAL A 43 -0.14 -17.75 7.24
C VAL A 43 0.38 -16.99 6.02
N MET A 44 1.15 -17.65 5.15
CA MET A 44 1.69 -17.01 3.95
C MET A 44 0.58 -16.53 3.00
N ASN A 45 -0.42 -17.38 2.76
CA ASN A 45 -1.57 -17.00 1.92
C ASN A 45 -2.36 -15.83 2.52
N GLY A 46 -2.59 -15.84 3.83
CA GLY A 46 -3.26 -14.72 4.52
C GLY A 46 -2.47 -13.42 4.47
N PHE A 47 -1.15 -13.50 4.60
CA PHE A 47 -0.27 -12.34 4.50
C PHE A 47 -0.22 -11.79 3.06
N GLU A 48 -0.11 -12.66 2.05
CA GLU A 48 -0.16 -12.26 0.64
C GLU A 48 -1.45 -11.52 0.30
N GLN A 49 -2.60 -12.05 0.75
CA GLN A 49 -3.89 -11.39 0.55
C GLN A 49 -3.92 -9.99 1.17
N GLN A 50 -3.51 -9.86 2.42
CA GLN A 50 -3.48 -8.56 3.11
C GLN A 50 -2.51 -7.57 2.47
N LEU A 51 -1.34 -8.02 2.01
CA LEU A 51 -0.41 -7.17 1.28
C LEU A 51 -1.01 -6.71 -0.04
N LYS A 52 -1.61 -7.64 -0.79
CA LYS A 52 -2.23 -7.36 -2.07
C LYS A 52 -3.33 -6.30 -1.92
N ASP A 53 -4.24 -6.47 -0.97
CA ASP A 53 -5.33 -5.53 -0.73
C ASP A 53 -4.81 -4.13 -0.34
N LYS A 54 -3.77 -4.06 0.49
CA LYS A 54 -3.17 -2.78 0.88
C LYS A 54 -2.36 -2.13 -0.22
N VAL A 55 -1.49 -2.88 -0.90
CA VAL A 55 -0.60 -2.30 -1.94
C VAL A 55 -1.40 -1.91 -3.17
N LEU A 56 -2.31 -2.76 -3.65
CA LEU A 56 -3.13 -2.44 -4.82
C LEU A 56 -4.16 -1.34 -4.55
N GLY A 57 -4.58 -1.16 -3.31
CA GLY A 57 -5.48 -0.07 -2.96
C GLY A 57 -4.84 1.33 -3.02
N PHE A 58 -3.52 1.42 -2.84
CA PHE A 58 -2.79 2.71 -2.92
C PHE A 58 -2.17 2.99 -4.30
N THR A 59 -2.09 1.98 -5.16
CA THR A 59 -1.41 2.10 -6.46
C THR A 59 -2.41 1.81 -7.57
N SER A 60 -2.45 2.67 -8.58
CA SER A 60 -3.23 2.42 -9.79
C SER A 60 -2.76 1.16 -10.51
N HIS A 61 -3.66 0.43 -11.16
CA HIS A 61 -3.33 -0.79 -11.91
C HIS A 61 -2.44 -0.50 -13.13
N VAL A 62 -2.60 0.66 -13.74
CA VAL A 62 -1.83 1.11 -14.89
C VAL A 62 -1.42 2.56 -14.68
N THR A 63 -0.15 2.86 -14.93
CA THR A 63 0.38 4.22 -14.91
C THR A 63 0.97 4.54 -16.27
N LEU A 64 0.50 5.63 -16.85
CA LEU A 64 1.01 6.15 -18.11
C LEU A 64 1.92 7.35 -17.83
N TYR A 65 3.08 7.35 -18.46
CA TYR A 65 4.04 8.45 -18.37
C TYR A 65 4.14 9.13 -19.74
N GLY A 66 4.15 10.44 -19.73
CA GLY A 66 4.29 11.22 -20.98
C GLY A 66 4.27 12.70 -20.70
N GLU A 67 4.60 13.46 -21.74
CA GLU A 67 4.46 14.91 -21.76
C GLU A 67 3.03 15.27 -22.21
N ASN A 68 2.48 16.36 -21.66
CA ASN A 68 1.16 16.89 -22.05
C ASN A 68 -0.04 15.93 -21.84
N LEU A 69 0.05 15.03 -20.85
CA LEU A 69 -1.06 14.13 -20.51
C LEU A 69 -2.35 14.89 -20.07
N ASN A 70 -2.24 16.16 -19.69
CA ASN A 70 -3.37 17.03 -19.37
C ASN A 70 -3.97 17.71 -20.61
N SER A 71 -3.64 17.28 -21.81
CA SER A 71 -4.23 17.84 -23.03
C SER A 71 -5.72 17.49 -23.13
N ILE A 72 -6.50 18.36 -23.79
CA ILE A 72 -7.96 18.14 -24.01
C ILE A 72 -8.21 16.82 -24.73
N GLU A 73 -7.34 16.44 -25.65
CA GLU A 73 -7.42 15.17 -26.39
C GLU A 73 -7.29 13.97 -25.45
N THR A 74 -6.32 13.99 -24.55
CA THR A 74 -6.10 12.92 -23.58
C THR A 74 -7.28 12.82 -22.60
N ILE A 75 -7.79 13.96 -22.11
CA ILE A 75 -8.95 13.99 -21.20
C ILE A 75 -10.18 13.41 -21.91
N THR A 76 -10.43 13.78 -23.17
CA THR A 76 -11.55 13.26 -23.95
C THR A 76 -11.45 11.75 -24.13
N LEU A 77 -10.27 11.26 -24.49
CA LEU A 77 -10.01 9.83 -24.65
C LEU A 77 -10.20 9.05 -23.33
N MET A 78 -9.75 9.60 -22.21
CA MET A 78 -9.94 8.97 -20.90
C MET A 78 -11.43 8.90 -20.52
N ASN A 79 -12.19 9.95 -20.79
CA ASN A 79 -13.62 9.96 -20.56
C ASN A 79 -14.36 8.93 -21.43
N GLU A 80 -13.99 8.80 -22.71
CA GLU A 80 -14.56 7.77 -23.59
C GLU A 80 -14.26 6.35 -23.06
N LEU A 81 -13.05 6.09 -22.56
CA LEU A 81 -12.69 4.80 -21.98
C LEU A 81 -13.46 4.50 -20.68
N VAL A 82 -13.77 5.51 -19.89
CA VAL A 82 -14.62 5.34 -18.69
C VAL A 82 -16.08 5.06 -19.11
N ASP A 83 -16.60 5.79 -20.09
CA ASP A 83 -17.97 5.59 -20.59
C ASP A 83 -18.16 4.20 -21.22
N ASP A 84 -17.13 3.68 -21.90
CA ASP A 84 -17.11 2.30 -22.45
C ASP A 84 -16.81 1.22 -21.39
N GLN A 85 -16.67 1.59 -20.13
CA GLN A 85 -16.32 0.69 -19.02
C GLN A 85 -15.03 -0.10 -19.20
N SER A 86 -14.15 0.35 -20.10
CA SER A 86 -12.81 -0.23 -20.30
C SER A 86 -11.89 0.08 -19.14
N ILE A 87 -12.08 1.22 -18.49
CA ILE A 87 -11.44 1.62 -17.23
C ILE A 87 -12.51 2.05 -16.22
N LEU A 88 -12.22 1.88 -14.93
CA LEU A 88 -13.16 2.26 -13.86
C LEU A 88 -13.05 3.75 -13.53
N ALA A 89 -11.84 4.25 -13.43
CA ALA A 89 -11.55 5.65 -13.12
C ALA A 89 -10.11 5.98 -13.54
N TYR A 90 -9.81 7.26 -13.66
CA TYR A 90 -8.47 7.76 -13.88
C TYR A 90 -8.20 9.01 -13.05
N SER A 91 -6.92 9.29 -12.81
CA SER A 91 -6.47 10.51 -12.16
C SER A 91 -5.15 10.95 -12.77
N PHE A 92 -4.97 12.25 -12.87
CA PHE A 92 -3.68 12.84 -13.24
C PHE A 92 -2.90 13.18 -11.99
N TYR A 93 -1.62 12.88 -11.99
CA TYR A 93 -0.74 13.27 -10.90
C TYR A 93 0.62 13.73 -11.38
N ASN A 94 1.25 14.56 -10.60
CA ASN A 94 2.65 14.90 -10.74
C ASN A 94 3.37 14.51 -9.44
N GLU A 95 4.54 13.88 -9.56
CA GLU A 95 5.28 13.35 -8.44
C GLU A 95 6.67 13.97 -8.39
N THR A 96 7.06 14.49 -7.25
CA THR A 96 8.32 15.19 -7.07
C THR A 96 8.93 14.86 -5.72
N GLU A 97 10.23 14.57 -5.70
CA GLU A 97 10.97 14.49 -4.45
C GLU A 97 11.14 15.88 -3.84
N SER A 98 10.70 16.04 -2.61
CA SER A 98 10.70 17.32 -1.93
C SER A 98 11.18 17.20 -0.48
N LEU A 99 11.73 18.26 0.04
CA LEU A 99 12.03 18.41 1.45
C LEU A 99 10.85 19.11 2.13
N LEU A 100 10.22 18.44 3.08
CA LEU A 100 9.21 19.00 3.94
C LEU A 100 9.85 19.52 5.20
N ILE A 101 9.56 20.76 5.55
CA ILE A 101 10.12 21.46 6.72
C ILE A 101 8.98 21.93 7.60
N SER A 102 8.98 21.49 8.85
CA SER A 102 8.14 22.03 9.92
C SER A 102 8.95 23.00 10.77
N ASN A 103 8.32 23.60 11.78
CA ASN A 103 9.01 24.50 12.71
C ASN A 103 10.16 23.83 13.47
N THR A 104 10.13 22.51 13.64
CA THR A 104 11.06 21.77 14.50
C THR A 104 11.87 20.70 13.77
N GLN A 105 11.37 20.21 12.65
CA GLN A 105 11.93 19.04 11.96
C GLN A 105 11.88 19.20 10.45
N SER A 106 12.71 18.42 9.75
CA SER A 106 12.65 18.30 8.30
C SER A 106 12.73 16.84 7.87
N SER A 107 12.11 16.50 6.76
CA SER A 107 12.18 15.17 6.18
C SER A 107 12.00 15.21 4.67
N ALA A 108 12.83 14.45 3.96
CA ALA A 108 12.58 14.20 2.55
C ALA A 108 11.36 13.29 2.38
N ALA A 109 10.55 13.59 1.38
CA ALA A 109 9.38 12.80 1.01
C ALA A 109 9.08 12.93 -0.48
N LEU A 110 8.41 11.92 -1.00
CA LEU A 110 7.81 11.95 -2.32
C LEU A 110 6.46 12.66 -2.21
N VAL A 111 6.31 13.77 -2.89
CA VAL A 111 5.08 14.58 -2.89
C VAL A 111 4.37 14.37 -4.21
N ARG A 112 3.11 13.97 -4.13
CA ARG A 112 2.23 13.78 -5.27
C ARG A 112 1.18 14.88 -5.30
N SER A 113 1.15 15.64 -6.38
CA SER A 113 0.13 16.63 -6.67
C SER A 113 -0.99 15.96 -7.47
N VAL A 114 -2.21 16.00 -6.96
CA VAL A 114 -3.38 15.28 -7.53
C VAL A 114 -4.60 16.19 -7.57
N ASP A 115 -5.58 15.85 -8.40
CA ASP A 115 -6.95 16.35 -8.26
C ASP A 115 -7.69 15.46 -7.24
N PRO A 116 -8.07 15.99 -6.06
CA PRO A 116 -8.70 15.19 -5.02
C PRO A 116 -10.01 14.52 -5.47
N SER A 117 -10.74 15.12 -6.39
CA SER A 117 -12.02 14.61 -6.87
C SER A 117 -11.88 13.40 -7.78
N LEU A 118 -10.84 13.38 -8.61
CA LEU A 118 -10.51 12.24 -9.49
C LEU A 118 -9.82 11.14 -8.70
N GLU A 119 -8.87 11.52 -7.85
CA GLU A 119 -8.05 10.60 -7.06
C GLU A 119 -8.88 9.75 -6.08
N ALA A 120 -9.96 10.30 -5.53
CA ALA A 120 -10.87 9.59 -4.64
C ALA A 120 -11.52 8.34 -5.28
N ASN A 121 -11.58 8.28 -6.61
CA ASN A 121 -12.15 7.16 -7.35
C ASN A 121 -11.09 6.13 -7.78
N VAL A 122 -9.80 6.48 -7.70
CA VAL A 122 -8.69 5.66 -8.21
C VAL A 122 -8.02 4.86 -7.10
N ASN A 123 -7.98 5.41 -5.87
CA ASN A 123 -7.31 4.76 -4.74
C ASN A 123 -8.13 4.85 -3.45
N ILE A 124 -7.66 4.14 -2.43
CA ILE A 124 -8.33 4.03 -1.12
C ILE A 124 -7.89 5.10 -0.10
N ILE A 125 -7.15 6.13 -0.52
CA ILE A 125 -6.67 7.18 0.41
C ILE A 125 -7.84 7.88 1.07
N TYR A 126 -8.89 8.19 0.31
CA TYR A 126 -10.10 8.82 0.81
C TYR A 126 -10.72 8.08 2.01
N ASP A 127 -10.80 6.75 1.91
CA ASP A 127 -11.40 5.90 2.94
C ASP A 127 -10.47 5.68 4.15
N ASN A 128 -9.18 5.99 4.02
CA ASN A 128 -8.17 5.76 5.04
C ASN A 128 -7.67 7.04 5.72
N ILE A 129 -8.40 8.13 5.62
CA ILE A 129 -8.11 9.36 6.36
C ILE A 129 -8.40 9.13 7.84
N ILE A 130 -7.38 9.22 8.68
CA ILE A 130 -7.48 9.01 10.13
C ILE A 130 -7.91 10.30 10.83
N GLN A 131 -7.42 11.45 10.37
CA GLN A 131 -7.70 12.77 10.93
C GLN A 131 -7.85 13.79 9.80
N GLY A 132 -8.78 14.71 9.96
CA GLY A 132 -9.06 15.76 8.98
C GLY A 132 -10.19 15.38 8.02
N ASP A 133 -10.26 16.15 6.92
CA ASP A 133 -11.26 15.97 5.89
C ASP A 133 -10.59 16.05 4.52
N TYR A 134 -10.67 14.97 3.77
CA TYR A 134 -10.10 14.89 2.42
C TYR A 134 -10.64 15.96 1.46
N LYS A 135 -11.90 16.36 1.63
CA LYS A 135 -12.51 17.42 0.81
C LYS A 135 -11.80 18.76 0.90
N LYS A 136 -11.11 19.01 2.03
CA LYS A 136 -10.30 20.22 2.21
C LYS A 136 -9.03 20.23 1.38
N MET A 137 -8.63 19.09 0.82
CA MET A 137 -7.49 19.02 -0.13
C MET A 137 -7.74 19.77 -1.44
N SER A 138 -8.97 20.19 -1.72
CA SER A 138 -9.26 21.09 -2.83
C SER A 138 -8.70 22.50 -2.62
N ASP A 139 -8.31 22.86 -1.38
CA ASP A 139 -7.57 24.10 -1.13
C ASP A 139 -6.10 23.90 -1.57
N PRO A 140 -5.57 24.77 -2.46
CA PRO A 140 -4.19 24.67 -2.96
C PRO A 140 -3.11 24.72 -1.87
N LYS A 141 -3.46 25.18 -0.66
CA LYS A 141 -2.55 25.27 0.50
C LYS A 141 -2.65 24.05 1.43
N SER A 142 -3.42 23.06 1.06
CA SER A 142 -3.61 21.86 1.89
C SER A 142 -2.74 20.71 1.40
N ILE A 143 -2.27 19.90 2.36
CA ILE A 143 -1.50 18.68 2.09
C ILE A 143 -1.99 17.55 3.00
N ALA A 144 -2.10 16.35 2.46
CA ALA A 144 -2.31 15.13 3.24
C ALA A 144 -0.96 14.46 3.52
N LEU A 145 -0.72 14.12 4.77
CA LEU A 145 0.51 13.46 5.20
C LEU A 145 0.22 12.05 5.70
N GLY A 146 1.10 11.12 5.36
CA GLY A 146 1.10 9.82 6.04
C GLY A 146 1.42 10.00 7.54
N VAL A 147 0.74 9.23 8.40
CA VAL A 147 0.86 9.32 9.87
C VAL A 147 2.32 9.21 10.33
N GLY A 148 3.11 8.32 9.73
CA GLY A 148 4.53 8.19 10.05
C GLY A 148 5.33 9.45 9.76
N LEU A 149 5.02 10.15 8.66
CA LEU A 149 5.69 11.39 8.28
C LEU A 149 5.23 12.56 9.16
N ALA A 150 3.93 12.65 9.47
CA ALA A 150 3.39 13.66 10.39
C ALA A 150 4.04 13.55 11.78
N ASN A 151 4.16 12.34 12.31
CA ASN A 151 4.85 12.08 13.57
C ASN A 151 6.34 12.46 13.50
N LYS A 152 7.03 12.14 12.40
CA LYS A 152 8.44 12.47 12.20
C LYS A 152 8.69 13.99 12.13
N LEU A 153 7.78 14.72 11.50
CA LEU A 153 7.81 16.18 11.40
C LEU A 153 7.28 16.87 12.67
N ASN A 154 6.68 16.12 13.58
CA ASN A 154 6.01 16.58 14.79
C ASN A 154 4.96 17.68 14.49
N VAL A 155 4.05 17.36 13.55
CA VAL A 155 2.99 18.26 13.09
C VAL A 155 1.61 17.65 13.29
N SER A 156 0.64 18.52 13.49
CA SER A 156 -0.79 18.24 13.64
C SER A 156 -1.60 18.96 12.56
N ILE A 157 -2.90 18.63 12.48
CA ILE A 157 -3.79 19.31 11.54
C ILE A 157 -3.83 20.81 11.83
N GLY A 158 -3.63 21.62 10.79
CA GLY A 158 -3.62 23.08 10.86
C GLY A 158 -2.23 23.68 11.01
N ASP A 159 -1.20 22.84 11.21
CA ASP A 159 0.18 23.34 11.24
C ASP A 159 0.68 23.65 9.83
N LEU A 160 1.58 24.62 9.74
CA LEU A 160 2.23 25.01 8.49
C LEU A 160 3.45 24.15 8.20
N ILE A 161 3.55 23.71 6.96
CA ILE A 161 4.68 22.95 6.43
C ILE A 161 5.19 23.67 5.19
N TYR A 162 6.50 23.88 5.14
CA TYR A 162 7.17 24.41 3.96
C TYR A 162 7.63 23.25 3.08
N LEU A 163 7.35 23.36 1.79
CA LEU A 163 7.73 22.37 0.78
C LEU A 163 8.82 22.98 -0.09
N VAL A 164 9.98 22.33 -0.13
CA VAL A 164 11.11 22.72 -0.97
C VAL A 164 11.36 21.60 -1.96
N SER A 165 11.06 21.84 -3.22
CA SER A 165 11.31 20.89 -4.32
C SER A 165 12.40 21.40 -5.27
N LYS A 166 13.04 20.47 -5.96
CA LYS A 166 13.95 20.84 -7.05
C LYS A 166 13.11 21.39 -8.22
N PRO A 167 13.46 22.54 -8.80
CA PRO A 167 12.79 23.02 -10.01
C PRO A 167 12.94 21.99 -11.14
N GLN A 168 11.86 21.72 -11.82
CA GLN A 168 11.82 20.77 -12.93
C GLN A 168 12.52 21.35 -14.19
N ASP A 169 12.67 22.66 -14.26
CA ASP A 169 13.41 23.35 -15.30
C ASP A 169 14.75 23.86 -14.80
N ASN A 170 15.78 23.78 -15.67
CA ASN A 170 17.15 24.25 -15.43
C ASN A 170 17.29 25.78 -15.16
N ASN A 171 16.21 26.51 -14.96
CA ASN A 171 16.20 27.93 -14.66
C ASN A 171 16.05 28.13 -13.15
N LEU A 172 17.03 28.80 -12.57
CA LEU A 172 17.20 29.18 -11.15
C LEU A 172 16.10 30.11 -10.60
N SER A 173 14.82 29.87 -10.89
CA SER A 173 13.68 30.67 -10.41
C SER A 173 13.17 30.31 -9.01
N PHE A 174 13.82 29.38 -8.31
CA PHE A 174 13.39 28.94 -6.97
C PHE A 174 13.61 29.97 -5.86
N LEU A 175 14.42 31.01 -6.10
CA LEU A 175 14.65 32.07 -5.14
C LEU A 175 13.55 33.14 -5.14
N GLN A 176 12.68 33.17 -6.14
CA GLN A 176 11.66 34.21 -6.29
C GLN A 176 10.37 33.93 -5.52
N ASN A 177 10.04 32.67 -5.23
CA ASN A 177 8.78 32.31 -4.56
C ASN A 177 8.89 32.27 -3.02
N ALA A 178 10.08 32.40 -2.46
CA ALA A 178 10.28 32.47 -1.01
C ALA A 178 10.05 33.91 -0.43
N GLN A 179 9.81 34.90 -1.28
CA GLN A 179 9.73 36.31 -0.86
C GLN A 179 8.30 36.90 -0.84
N GLU A 180 7.27 36.18 -1.30
CA GLU A 180 5.93 36.77 -1.44
C GLU A 180 4.89 36.39 -0.37
N ASN A 181 5.28 35.71 0.70
CA ASN A 181 4.36 35.39 1.81
C ASN A 181 4.92 35.86 3.16
N TYR A 182 5.05 37.16 3.34
CA TYR A 182 5.08 37.83 4.64
C TYR A 182 3.72 38.44 4.90
#